data_14a72c494f0d3a44695569e9f45c4a33
#
_entry.id   14a72c494f0d3a44695569e9f45c4a33
#
_cell.length_a   1.000
_cell.length_b   1.000
_cell.length_c   1.000
_cell.angle_alpha   90.00
_cell.angle_beta   90.00
_cell.angle_gamma   90.00
#
_symmetry.space_group_name_H-M   'P 1'
#
loop_
_entity.id
_entity.type
_entity.pdbx_description
1 polymer ?
#
loop_
_entity_poly.entity_id
_entity_poly.type
_entity_poly.pdbx_seq_one_letter_code
_entity_poly.pdbx_strand_id
1 'polypeptide(L)'
;MKKFFTLILCAVACLSVYAQNTDLNRLVIRDKGGYTHPYAINNLDSMFFYQIDGRVAADVKVKDVSLKAAGCPADTITLAVTRSESCKSFKISCVKKSIADVITNGAICAGYFDQIESNLYNQDFTNAKMTGFDFQLLPNTEYAIVTLGYDEIGTACEMAKAYFTTPVVPIQGNPEVKYDVTDVQPFSVSVTFKPNSDVGGYAACLYAKGEAEQQFKQWGAMMGLASIGEMVKAWGYKGEAGKDTTFTWKDETPNTEYEIYVQPWDKNGTLTDYFVIPVTTAKIGGEGVAESTIAFGDFK
;
A
#
# COMPACT_ATOMS: atom_id res chain seq x y z
N MET A 1 -11.60 43.16 59.13
CA MET A 1 -10.33 43.27 58.32
C MET A 1 -10.16 42.11 57.30
N LYS A 2 -10.42 40.84 57.65
CA LYS A 2 -10.26 39.71 56.69
C LYS A 2 -11.12 39.80 55.42
N LYS A 3 -12.37 40.29 55.51
CA LYS A 3 -13.27 40.42 54.33
C LYS A 3 -12.86 41.55 53.37
N PHE A 4 -12.21 42.55 53.85
CA PHE A 4 -11.70 43.66 53.04
C PHE A 4 -10.47 43.26 52.22
N PHE A 5 -9.61 42.40 52.81
CA PHE A 5 -8.43 41.88 52.12
C PHE A 5 -8.80 40.92 50.97
N THR A 6 -9.85 40.11 51.16
CA THR A 6 -10.33 39.19 50.13
C THR A 6 -10.94 39.94 48.93
N LEU A 7 -11.62 41.05 49.18
CA LEU A 7 -12.20 41.88 48.12
C LEU A 7 -11.11 42.60 47.30
N ILE A 8 -10.06 43.07 47.95
CA ILE A 8 -8.92 43.69 47.26
C ILE A 8 -8.14 42.68 46.45
N LEU A 9 -7.97 41.43 46.95
CA LEU A 9 -7.30 40.35 46.22
C LEU A 9 -8.08 39.91 44.99
N CYS A 10 -9.42 39.81 45.06
CA CYS A 10 -10.27 39.56 43.93
C CYS A 10 -10.29 40.72 42.91
N ALA A 11 -10.27 41.98 43.37
CA ALA A 11 -10.20 43.12 42.48
C ALA A 11 -8.85 43.20 41.75
N VAL A 12 -7.73 42.87 42.41
CA VAL A 12 -6.40 42.83 41.81
C VAL A 12 -6.31 41.62 40.81
N ALA A 13 -6.91 40.47 41.10
CA ALA A 13 -6.98 39.36 40.19
C ALA A 13 -7.84 39.68 38.96
N CYS A 14 -8.94 40.44 39.12
CA CYS A 14 -9.74 40.91 37.99
C CYS A 14 -9.01 41.97 37.14
N LEU A 15 -8.18 42.83 37.77
CA LEU A 15 -7.40 43.84 37.03
C LEU A 15 -6.22 43.21 36.27
N SER A 16 -5.66 42.11 36.73
CA SER A 16 -4.59 41.41 36.00
C SER A 16 -5.12 40.68 34.75
N VAL A 17 -6.43 40.41 34.66
CA VAL A 17 -7.04 39.85 33.46
C VAL A 17 -7.24 40.90 32.37
N TYR A 18 -7.39 42.20 32.74
CA TYR A 18 -7.52 43.30 31.78
C TYR A 18 -6.18 43.85 31.25
N ALA A 19 -5.05 43.37 31.78
CA ALA A 19 -3.71 43.79 31.33
C ALA A 19 -3.13 42.83 30.26
N GLN A 20 -3.96 41.95 29.67
CA GLN A 20 -3.51 41.16 28.52
C GLN A 20 -3.47 42.06 27.29
N ASN A 21 -2.32 42.08 26.69
CA ASN A 21 -1.96 42.79 25.48
C ASN A 21 -3.08 42.72 24.44
N THR A 22 -3.63 43.86 24.03
CA THR A 22 -4.71 43.95 23.03
C THR A 22 -4.29 43.51 21.62
N ASP A 23 -3.02 43.14 21.44
CA ASP A 23 -2.44 42.73 20.15
C ASP A 23 -2.35 41.22 19.98
N LEU A 24 -3.05 40.43 20.80
CA LEU A 24 -3.16 38.99 20.62
C LEU A 24 -3.91 38.70 19.32
N ASN A 25 -3.25 38.12 18.34
CA ASN A 25 -3.81 37.82 17.04
C ASN A 25 -3.72 36.34 16.67
N ARG A 26 -3.29 35.48 17.59
CA ARG A 26 -3.19 34.03 17.42
C ARG A 26 -3.72 33.29 18.64
N LEU A 27 -4.57 32.29 18.39
CA LEU A 27 -4.81 31.20 19.31
C LEU A 27 -3.83 30.06 18.96
N VAL A 28 -3.09 29.58 19.92
CA VAL A 28 -2.13 28.49 19.71
C VAL A 28 -2.52 27.33 20.61
N ILE A 29 -2.87 26.21 20.00
CA ILE A 29 -3.16 24.95 20.70
C ILE A 29 -1.94 24.05 20.53
N ARG A 30 -1.37 23.56 21.64
CA ARG A 30 -0.33 22.54 21.63
C ARG A 30 -0.91 21.23 22.11
N ASP A 31 -0.82 20.20 21.29
CA ASP A 31 -1.25 18.87 21.66
C ASP A 31 -0.23 18.14 22.57
N LYS A 32 -0.61 16.96 23.07
CA LYS A 32 0.27 16.14 23.93
C LYS A 32 1.50 15.59 23.20
N GLY A 33 1.48 15.52 21.88
CA GLY A 33 2.60 15.16 21.02
C GLY A 33 3.60 16.29 20.80
N GLY A 34 3.29 17.50 21.31
CA GLY A 34 4.13 18.68 21.19
C GLY A 34 3.91 19.49 19.91
N TYR A 35 3.02 19.07 19.03
CA TYR A 35 2.68 19.81 17.82
C TYR A 35 1.85 21.05 18.16
N THR A 36 2.08 22.11 17.42
CA THR A 36 1.48 23.42 17.65
C THR A 36 0.54 23.77 16.49
N HIS A 37 -0.72 24.05 16.81
CA HIS A 37 -1.77 24.41 15.86
C HIS A 37 -2.15 25.89 16.06
N PRO A 38 -1.64 26.82 15.24
CA PRO A 38 -1.95 28.24 15.35
C PRO A 38 -3.21 28.60 14.55
N TYR A 39 -4.07 29.41 15.14
CA TYR A 39 -5.25 29.98 14.50
C TYR A 39 -5.19 31.51 14.57
N ALA A 40 -5.49 32.20 13.48
CA ALA A 40 -5.66 33.64 13.48
C ALA A 40 -6.98 33.99 14.19
N ILE A 41 -6.92 34.78 15.25
CA ILE A 41 -8.13 35.11 16.06
C ILE A 41 -9.21 35.77 15.21
N ASN A 42 -8.83 36.60 14.25
CA ASN A 42 -9.78 37.28 13.35
C ASN A 42 -10.57 36.33 12.44
N ASN A 43 -10.11 35.06 12.31
CA ASN A 43 -10.78 34.03 11.53
C ASN A 43 -11.63 33.10 12.41
N LEU A 44 -11.66 33.33 13.73
CA LEU A 44 -12.46 32.54 14.68
C LEU A 44 -13.73 33.32 15.00
N ASP A 45 -14.85 32.69 14.72
CA ASP A 45 -16.16 33.21 15.15
C ASP A 45 -16.41 32.92 16.63
N SER A 46 -16.14 31.69 17.03
CA SER A 46 -16.36 31.23 18.40
C SER A 46 -15.39 30.11 18.78
N MET A 47 -15.19 29.93 20.08
CA MET A 47 -14.44 28.81 20.64
C MET A 47 -15.28 28.22 21.79
N PHE A 48 -15.51 26.95 21.75
CA PHE A 48 -16.21 26.23 22.81
C PHE A 48 -15.52 24.90 23.10
N PHE A 49 -15.67 24.42 24.33
CA PHE A 49 -15.22 23.10 24.75
C PHE A 49 -16.40 22.15 24.68
N TYR A 50 -16.18 21.01 24.05
CA TYR A 50 -17.18 19.99 23.88
C TYR A 50 -16.66 18.66 24.46
N GLN A 51 -17.50 17.95 25.21
CA GLN A 51 -17.21 16.63 25.71
C GLN A 51 -18.07 15.61 24.98
N ILE A 52 -17.42 14.62 24.40
CA ILE A 52 -18.10 13.47 23.81
C ILE A 52 -17.97 12.31 24.76
N ASP A 53 -19.10 11.80 25.20
CA ASP A 53 -19.15 10.65 26.10
C ASP A 53 -19.13 9.35 25.31
N GLY A 54 -18.35 8.40 25.79
CA GLY A 54 -18.28 7.08 25.21
C GLY A 54 -17.35 6.93 24.02
N ARG A 55 -17.45 5.78 23.39
CA ARG A 55 -16.62 5.38 22.23
C ARG A 55 -17.18 5.97 20.93
N VAL A 56 -16.29 6.43 20.06
CA VAL A 56 -16.63 6.94 18.71
C VAL A 56 -15.96 6.04 17.68
N ALA A 57 -16.59 4.93 17.37
CA ALA A 57 -16.06 3.94 16.43
C ALA A 57 -17.18 3.32 15.60
N ALA A 58 -16.81 2.76 14.45
CA ALA A 58 -17.68 1.95 13.60
C ALA A 58 -17.10 0.54 13.49
N ASP A 59 -17.69 -0.40 14.22
CA ASP A 59 -17.24 -1.79 14.22
C ASP A 59 -17.66 -2.48 12.94
N VAL A 60 -16.72 -3.17 12.30
CA VAL A 60 -16.93 -3.85 11.04
C VAL A 60 -16.80 -5.37 11.19
N LYS A 61 -17.65 -6.10 10.46
CA LYS A 61 -17.58 -7.56 10.36
C LYS A 61 -17.72 -7.96 8.89
N VAL A 62 -16.73 -8.69 8.39
CA VAL A 62 -16.80 -9.35 7.07
C VAL A 62 -17.69 -10.57 7.19
N LYS A 63 -18.65 -10.72 6.29
CA LYS A 63 -19.63 -11.83 6.26
C LYS A 63 -19.35 -12.80 5.16
N ASP A 64 -18.97 -12.31 3.98
CA ASP A 64 -18.71 -13.13 2.79
C ASP A 64 -17.75 -12.42 1.86
N VAL A 65 -17.00 -13.19 1.08
CA VAL A 65 -16.07 -12.71 0.06
C VAL A 65 -16.23 -13.54 -1.20
N SER A 66 -16.54 -12.88 -2.31
CA SER A 66 -16.66 -13.50 -3.63
C SER A 66 -15.61 -12.92 -4.56
N LEU A 67 -14.86 -13.77 -5.28
CA LEU A 67 -13.76 -13.35 -6.14
C LEU A 67 -14.13 -13.50 -7.63
N LYS A 68 -13.73 -12.52 -8.43
CA LYS A 68 -13.79 -12.60 -9.89
C LYS A 68 -12.96 -13.80 -10.39
N ALA A 69 -11.82 -14.07 -9.80
CA ALA A 69 -10.98 -15.23 -10.08
C ALA A 69 -11.72 -16.58 -9.90
N ALA A 70 -12.74 -16.63 -9.03
CA ALA A 70 -13.60 -17.78 -8.83
C ALA A 70 -14.81 -17.82 -9.80
N GLY A 71 -14.84 -16.99 -10.84
CA GLY A 71 -15.93 -16.93 -11.81
C GLY A 71 -17.07 -15.99 -11.42
N CYS A 72 -16.94 -15.21 -10.34
CA CYS A 72 -17.93 -14.19 -9.98
C CYS A 72 -17.82 -12.96 -10.90
N PRO A 73 -18.90 -12.19 -11.10
CA PRO A 73 -18.88 -11.01 -11.98
C PRO A 73 -17.87 -9.93 -11.55
N ALA A 74 -17.64 -9.80 -10.25
CA ALA A 74 -16.68 -8.87 -9.67
C ALA A 74 -16.20 -9.37 -8.31
N ASP A 75 -15.03 -8.87 -7.87
CA ASP A 75 -14.62 -9.00 -6.49
C ASP A 75 -15.62 -8.27 -5.59
N THR A 76 -16.15 -8.96 -4.59
CA THR A 76 -17.19 -8.45 -3.72
C THR A 76 -16.93 -8.87 -2.28
N ILE A 77 -16.98 -7.91 -1.35
CA ILE A 77 -16.96 -8.18 0.08
C ILE A 77 -18.33 -7.80 0.66
N THR A 78 -19.02 -8.77 1.25
CA THR A 78 -20.26 -8.52 2.00
C THR A 78 -19.90 -8.30 3.46
N LEU A 79 -20.34 -7.19 4.03
CA LEU A 79 -19.98 -6.78 5.38
C LEU A 79 -21.15 -6.16 6.16
N ALA A 80 -20.99 -6.12 7.46
CA ALA A 80 -21.82 -5.33 8.37
C ALA A 80 -20.94 -4.27 9.06
N VAL A 81 -21.50 -3.09 9.28
CA VAL A 81 -20.87 -2.03 10.09
C VAL A 81 -21.90 -1.54 11.09
N THR A 82 -21.49 -1.46 12.36
CA THR A 82 -22.32 -0.93 13.45
C THR A 82 -21.57 0.20 14.12
N ARG A 83 -22.16 1.38 14.12
CA ARG A 83 -21.60 2.54 14.82
C ARG A 83 -21.87 2.44 16.31
N SER A 84 -20.93 2.91 17.13
CA SER A 84 -21.19 3.20 18.52
C SER A 84 -22.11 4.41 18.66
N GLU A 85 -22.74 4.60 19.82
CA GLU A 85 -23.75 5.63 20.06
C GLU A 85 -23.26 7.04 19.71
N SER A 86 -22.03 7.37 20.09
CA SER A 86 -21.42 8.68 19.83
C SER A 86 -20.75 8.79 18.46
N CYS A 87 -20.77 7.73 17.65
CA CYS A 87 -20.24 7.75 16.29
C CYS A 87 -21.31 8.27 15.31
N LYS A 88 -21.13 9.49 14.82
CA LYS A 88 -22.06 10.11 13.88
C LYS A 88 -21.94 9.59 12.47
N SER A 89 -20.69 9.40 12.04
CA SER A 89 -20.35 8.94 10.70
C SER A 89 -19.05 8.17 10.69
N PHE A 90 -18.74 7.50 9.60
CA PHE A 90 -17.49 6.76 9.44
C PHE A 90 -17.04 6.73 7.99
N LYS A 91 -15.73 6.55 7.79
CA LYS A 91 -15.11 6.15 6.54
C LYS A 91 -14.74 4.67 6.60
N ILE A 92 -14.65 4.01 5.43
CA ILE A 92 -14.33 2.59 5.31
C ILE A 92 -13.48 2.34 4.08
N SER A 93 -12.50 1.44 4.22
CA SER A 93 -11.65 1.00 3.11
C SER A 93 -11.25 -0.46 3.28
N CYS A 94 -11.00 -1.14 2.16
CA CYS A 94 -10.34 -2.44 2.12
C CYS A 94 -8.85 -2.23 1.84
N VAL A 95 -8.00 -2.84 2.63
CA VAL A 95 -6.54 -2.73 2.50
C VAL A 95 -5.88 -4.09 2.61
N LYS A 96 -4.68 -4.24 2.04
CA LYS A 96 -3.84 -5.42 2.29
C LYS A 96 -3.43 -5.47 3.76
N LYS A 97 -3.22 -6.68 4.27
CA LYS A 97 -2.80 -6.89 5.67
C LYS A 97 -1.58 -6.05 6.06
N SER A 98 -0.58 -5.95 5.19
CA SER A 98 0.63 -5.14 5.44
C SER A 98 0.34 -3.67 5.71
N ILE A 99 -0.64 -3.09 5.03
CA ILE A 99 -1.10 -1.71 5.27
C ILE A 99 -1.92 -1.65 6.57
N ALA A 100 -2.82 -2.62 6.79
CA ALA A 100 -3.60 -2.68 8.01
C ALA A 100 -2.73 -2.76 9.26
N ASP A 101 -1.62 -3.49 9.21
CA ASP A 101 -0.73 -3.71 10.36
C ASP A 101 -0.02 -2.40 10.80
N VAL A 102 0.26 -1.49 9.88
CA VAL A 102 0.87 -0.19 10.21
C VAL A 102 -0.15 0.86 10.67
N ILE A 103 -1.43 0.69 10.36
CA ILE A 103 -2.51 1.56 10.87
C ILE A 103 -2.84 1.11 12.30
N THR A 104 -2.22 1.64 13.33
CA THR A 104 -2.32 1.17 14.71
C THR A 104 -3.27 1.97 15.59
N ASN A 105 -3.69 3.16 15.17
CA ASN A 105 -4.58 4.04 15.93
C ASN A 105 -5.40 4.97 15.01
N GLY A 106 -6.36 5.69 15.59
CA GLY A 106 -7.24 6.60 14.86
C GLY A 106 -6.51 7.72 14.13
N ALA A 107 -5.43 8.28 14.68
CA ALA A 107 -4.68 9.35 14.04
C ALA A 107 -3.94 8.88 12.76
N ILE A 108 -3.31 7.70 12.82
CA ILE A 108 -2.67 7.08 11.64
C ILE A 108 -3.75 6.72 10.61
N CYS A 109 -4.89 6.20 11.06
CA CYS A 109 -6.03 5.88 10.20
C CYS A 109 -6.60 7.13 9.51
N ALA A 110 -6.68 8.26 10.22
CA ALA A 110 -7.09 9.54 9.63
C ALA A 110 -6.12 9.97 8.54
N GLY A 111 -4.81 9.94 8.81
CA GLY A 111 -3.79 10.25 7.81
C GLY A 111 -3.84 9.35 6.57
N TYR A 112 -4.22 8.08 6.73
CA TYR A 112 -4.47 7.19 5.59
C TYR A 112 -5.69 7.64 4.78
N PHE A 113 -6.83 7.94 5.44
CA PHE A 113 -8.04 8.38 4.75
C PHE A 113 -7.95 9.78 4.13
N ASP A 114 -6.99 10.61 4.55
CA ASP A 114 -6.72 11.90 3.92
C ASP A 114 -5.97 11.78 2.58
N GLN A 115 -5.36 10.62 2.32
CA GLN A 115 -4.62 10.34 1.09
C GLN A 115 -5.43 9.60 0.02
N ILE A 116 -6.62 9.14 0.35
CA ILE A 116 -7.49 8.39 -0.55
C ILE A 116 -8.87 9.04 -0.66
N GLU A 117 -9.51 8.89 -1.82
CA GLU A 117 -10.92 9.22 -1.96
C GLU A 117 -11.77 8.20 -1.20
N SER A 118 -12.58 8.66 -0.26
CA SER A 118 -13.45 7.79 0.54
C SER A 118 -14.73 8.49 0.93
N ASN A 119 -15.84 7.80 0.79
CA ASN A 119 -17.14 8.31 1.19
C ASN A 119 -17.30 8.31 2.71
N LEU A 120 -18.04 9.30 3.20
CA LEU A 120 -18.47 9.38 4.58
C LEU A 120 -19.88 8.80 4.71
N TYR A 121 -20.05 7.80 5.56
CA TYR A 121 -21.32 7.11 5.79
C TYR A 121 -21.87 7.47 7.17
N ASN A 122 -23.17 7.67 7.26
CA ASN A 122 -23.88 8.08 8.50
C ASN A 122 -24.96 7.10 8.93
N GLN A 123 -24.92 5.87 8.41
CA GLN A 123 -25.88 4.80 8.73
C GLN A 123 -25.17 3.47 8.93
N ASP A 124 -25.77 2.57 9.70
CA ASP A 124 -25.30 1.22 9.90
C ASP A 124 -25.57 0.36 8.67
N PHE A 125 -24.73 -0.62 8.44
CA PHE A 125 -24.87 -1.60 7.37
C PHE A 125 -25.05 -3.00 7.94
N THR A 126 -26.04 -3.72 7.46
CA THR A 126 -26.23 -5.13 7.84
C THR A 126 -25.67 -6.10 6.82
N ASN A 127 -25.78 -5.81 5.53
CA ASN A 127 -25.31 -6.64 4.41
C ASN A 127 -24.86 -5.75 3.24
N ALA A 128 -24.00 -4.77 3.51
CA ALA A 128 -23.45 -3.92 2.45
C ALA A 128 -22.48 -4.72 1.56
N LYS A 129 -22.56 -4.46 0.26
CA LYS A 129 -21.62 -5.03 -0.71
C LYS A 129 -20.60 -3.96 -1.09
N MET A 130 -19.33 -4.22 -0.78
CA MET A 130 -18.20 -3.42 -1.21
C MET A 130 -17.63 -4.02 -2.50
N THR A 131 -17.50 -3.21 -3.52
CA THR A 131 -16.99 -3.56 -4.86
C THR A 131 -16.17 -2.40 -5.41
N GLY A 132 -15.50 -2.58 -6.55
CA GLY A 132 -14.76 -1.49 -7.21
C GLY A 132 -13.48 -1.12 -6.48
N PHE A 133 -12.72 -2.12 -6.05
CA PHE A 133 -11.42 -1.93 -5.39
C PHE A 133 -10.40 -1.37 -6.40
N ASP A 134 -9.49 -0.51 -5.94
CA ASP A 134 -8.38 0.02 -6.73
C ASP A 134 -7.32 -1.05 -7.07
N PHE A 135 -7.47 -2.24 -6.51
CA PHE A 135 -6.63 -3.40 -6.74
C PHE A 135 -7.48 -4.68 -6.85
N GLN A 136 -6.95 -5.70 -7.50
CA GLN A 136 -7.60 -7.01 -7.58
C GLN A 136 -7.43 -7.75 -6.24
N LEU A 137 -8.51 -8.33 -5.72
CA LEU A 137 -8.42 -9.26 -4.60
C LEU A 137 -7.83 -10.58 -5.09
N LEU A 138 -6.69 -10.95 -4.53
CA LEU A 138 -6.02 -12.20 -4.86
C LEU A 138 -6.60 -13.35 -4.04
N PRO A 139 -6.68 -14.58 -4.58
CA PRO A 139 -7.05 -15.77 -3.82
C PRO A 139 -6.09 -16.06 -2.67
N ASN A 140 -6.61 -16.70 -1.62
CA ASN A 140 -5.84 -17.13 -0.45
C ASN A 140 -4.91 -16.05 0.14
N THR A 141 -5.38 -14.80 0.15
CA THR A 141 -4.59 -13.64 0.57
C THR A 141 -5.28 -12.91 1.73
N GLU A 142 -4.48 -12.45 2.69
CA GLU A 142 -4.98 -11.72 3.86
C GLU A 142 -5.18 -10.23 3.55
N TYR A 143 -6.36 -9.74 3.90
CA TYR A 143 -6.79 -8.35 3.81
C TYR A 143 -7.42 -7.90 5.12
N ALA A 144 -7.69 -6.62 5.23
CA ALA A 144 -8.51 -6.07 6.31
C ALA A 144 -9.47 -5.01 5.79
N ILE A 145 -10.65 -4.97 6.37
CA ILE A 145 -11.50 -3.79 6.31
C ILE A 145 -11.11 -2.89 7.47
N VAL A 146 -10.85 -1.64 7.18
CA VAL A 146 -10.52 -0.60 8.16
C VAL A 146 -11.60 0.45 8.15
N THR A 147 -12.09 0.83 9.33
CA THR A 147 -13.05 1.92 9.52
C THR A 147 -12.46 2.99 10.42
N LEU A 148 -12.90 4.23 10.23
CA LEU A 148 -12.60 5.36 11.10
C LEU A 148 -13.88 6.07 11.47
N GLY A 149 -14.20 6.15 12.76
CA GLY A 149 -15.36 6.83 13.28
C GLY A 149 -15.13 8.33 13.45
N TYR A 150 -16.19 9.09 13.20
CA TYR A 150 -16.24 10.54 13.38
C TYR A 150 -17.36 10.90 14.35
N ASP A 151 -17.10 11.84 15.24
CA ASP A 151 -18.06 12.40 16.15
C ASP A 151 -19.04 13.36 15.45
N GLU A 152 -19.93 13.98 16.21
CA GLU A 152 -20.92 14.92 15.68
C GLU A 152 -20.31 16.26 15.24
N ILE A 153 -19.09 16.58 15.67
CA ILE A 153 -18.34 17.77 15.25
C ILE A 153 -17.51 17.47 13.99
N GLY A 154 -17.42 16.21 13.57
CA GLY A 154 -16.63 15.77 12.43
C GLY A 154 -15.17 15.48 12.76
N THR A 155 -14.82 15.29 14.03
CA THR A 155 -13.48 14.91 14.47
C THR A 155 -13.29 13.41 14.27
N ALA A 156 -12.17 13.04 13.62
CA ALA A 156 -11.73 11.66 13.51
C ALA A 156 -11.32 11.11 14.88
N CYS A 157 -11.88 9.98 15.29
CA CYS A 157 -11.69 9.41 16.62
C CYS A 157 -11.07 8.02 16.55
N GLU A 158 -11.88 6.97 16.74
CA GLU A 158 -11.39 5.61 16.84
C GLU A 158 -11.53 4.85 15.52
N MET A 159 -10.57 3.98 15.28
CA MET A 159 -10.63 3.03 14.18
C MET A 159 -11.05 1.65 14.66
N ALA A 160 -11.61 0.85 13.73
CA ALA A 160 -11.78 -0.59 13.90
C ALA A 160 -11.23 -1.32 12.67
N LYS A 161 -10.88 -2.59 12.86
CA LYS A 161 -10.38 -3.47 11.79
C LYS A 161 -11.07 -4.83 11.86
N ALA A 162 -11.34 -5.39 10.68
CA ALA A 162 -11.72 -6.79 10.54
C ALA A 162 -10.79 -7.44 9.50
N TYR A 163 -9.91 -8.32 9.96
CA TYR A 163 -9.07 -9.13 9.09
C TYR A 163 -9.86 -10.28 8.49
N PHE A 164 -9.55 -10.62 7.25
CA PHE A 164 -10.13 -11.78 6.57
C PHE A 164 -9.15 -12.31 5.54
N THR A 165 -9.30 -13.59 5.19
CA THR A 165 -8.58 -14.23 4.10
C THR A 165 -9.55 -14.49 2.96
N THR A 166 -9.17 -14.15 1.75
CA THR A 166 -9.96 -14.46 0.56
C THR A 166 -10.01 -15.96 0.31
N PRO A 167 -11.09 -16.47 -0.32
CA PRO A 167 -11.19 -17.88 -0.65
C PRO A 167 -10.04 -18.37 -1.52
N VAL A 168 -9.67 -19.64 -1.33
CA VAL A 168 -8.77 -20.36 -2.24
C VAL A 168 -9.51 -20.56 -3.57
N VAL A 169 -8.89 -20.16 -4.67
CA VAL A 169 -9.38 -20.43 -6.01
C VAL A 169 -8.43 -21.44 -6.66
N PRO A 170 -8.91 -22.64 -7.03
CA PRO A 170 -8.08 -23.60 -7.72
C PRO A 170 -7.55 -23.02 -9.03
N ILE A 171 -6.26 -23.28 -9.31
CA ILE A 171 -5.64 -22.92 -10.59
C ILE A 171 -6.37 -23.64 -11.71
N GLN A 172 -6.76 -22.92 -12.76
CA GLN A 172 -7.44 -23.49 -13.91
C GLN A 172 -6.42 -24.09 -14.89
N GLY A 173 -6.53 -25.39 -15.12
CA GLY A 173 -5.61 -26.13 -16.00
C GLY A 173 -4.24 -26.37 -15.34
N ASN A 174 -3.21 -26.45 -16.18
CA ASN A 174 -1.82 -26.57 -15.74
C ASN A 174 -0.96 -25.50 -16.44
N PRO A 175 -1.02 -24.23 -16.02
CA PRO A 175 -0.26 -23.16 -16.65
C PRO A 175 1.25 -23.39 -16.50
N GLU A 176 1.93 -23.61 -17.63
CA GLU A 176 3.37 -23.85 -17.70
C GLU A 176 4.00 -22.91 -18.73
N VAL A 177 5.09 -22.25 -18.36
CA VAL A 177 5.94 -21.46 -19.26
C VAL A 177 7.28 -22.17 -19.38
N LYS A 178 7.54 -22.81 -20.51
CA LYS A 178 8.86 -23.33 -20.86
C LYS A 178 9.74 -22.19 -21.36
N TYR A 179 11.06 -22.36 -21.29
CA TYR A 179 11.99 -21.34 -21.72
C TYR A 179 13.24 -21.94 -22.35
N ASP A 180 13.86 -21.14 -23.21
CA ASP A 180 15.22 -21.38 -23.73
C ASP A 180 16.03 -20.09 -23.52
N VAL A 181 17.20 -20.19 -22.90
CA VAL A 181 18.19 -19.12 -22.88
C VAL A 181 18.87 -19.13 -24.24
N THR A 182 18.55 -18.16 -25.07
CA THR A 182 18.93 -18.18 -26.50
C THR A 182 20.21 -17.44 -26.83
N ASP A 183 20.55 -16.41 -26.01
CA ASP A 183 21.79 -15.65 -26.19
C ASP A 183 22.24 -15.05 -24.85
N VAL A 184 23.55 -15.14 -24.57
CA VAL A 184 24.17 -14.59 -23.37
C VAL A 184 25.42 -13.84 -23.78
N GLN A 185 25.37 -12.53 -23.72
CA GLN A 185 26.47 -11.63 -24.05
C GLN A 185 27.02 -10.94 -22.78
N PRO A 186 28.13 -10.23 -22.84
CA PRO A 186 28.67 -9.51 -21.68
C PRO A 186 27.65 -8.49 -21.06
N PHE A 187 26.83 -7.88 -21.91
CA PHE A 187 25.91 -6.79 -21.52
C PHE A 187 24.44 -7.12 -21.79
N SER A 188 24.13 -8.35 -22.17
CA SER A 188 22.73 -8.72 -22.41
C SER A 188 22.46 -10.19 -22.22
N VAL A 189 21.21 -10.51 -21.91
CA VAL A 189 20.66 -11.86 -21.81
C VAL A 189 19.35 -11.93 -22.57
N SER A 190 19.22 -12.91 -23.48
CA SER A 190 18.02 -13.18 -24.24
C SER A 190 17.40 -14.52 -23.83
N VAL A 191 16.11 -14.51 -23.58
CA VAL A 191 15.35 -15.71 -23.24
C VAL A 191 14.09 -15.78 -24.11
N THR A 192 13.84 -16.93 -24.69
CA THR A 192 12.60 -17.24 -25.40
C THR A 192 11.68 -17.99 -24.43
N PHE A 193 10.50 -17.43 -24.18
CA PHE A 193 9.46 -18.02 -23.36
C PHE A 193 8.40 -18.68 -24.24
N LYS A 194 7.94 -19.86 -23.83
CA LYS A 194 6.98 -20.72 -24.55
C LYS A 194 5.82 -21.10 -23.63
N PRO A 195 4.82 -20.22 -23.46
CA PRO A 195 3.65 -20.51 -22.63
C PRO A 195 2.77 -21.56 -23.29
N ASN A 196 2.24 -22.50 -22.49
CA ASN A 196 1.23 -23.44 -22.95
C ASN A 196 -0.16 -22.77 -23.06
N SER A 197 -1.16 -23.52 -23.55
CA SER A 197 -2.53 -23.01 -23.75
C SER A 197 -3.27 -22.65 -22.47
N ASP A 198 -2.83 -23.12 -21.29
CA ASP A 198 -3.46 -22.87 -20.00
C ASP A 198 -2.96 -21.57 -19.35
N VAL A 199 -1.84 -21.03 -19.83
CA VAL A 199 -1.27 -19.76 -19.35
C VAL A 199 -2.17 -18.61 -19.79
N GLY A 200 -2.66 -17.80 -18.85
CA GLY A 200 -3.38 -16.56 -19.10
C GLY A 200 -2.43 -15.37 -19.34
N GLY A 201 -1.19 -15.50 -18.91
CA GLY A 201 -0.07 -14.58 -19.10
C GLY A 201 1.06 -14.89 -18.15
N TYR A 202 2.18 -14.21 -18.33
CA TYR A 202 3.35 -14.32 -17.44
C TYR A 202 4.10 -13.00 -17.38
N ALA A 203 4.91 -12.85 -16.33
CA ALA A 203 5.85 -11.74 -16.22
C ALA A 203 7.24 -12.26 -15.90
N ALA A 204 8.27 -11.54 -16.32
CA ALA A 204 9.67 -11.90 -16.04
C ALA A 204 10.49 -10.67 -15.64
N CYS A 205 11.30 -10.81 -14.58
CA CYS A 205 12.29 -9.82 -14.14
C CYS A 205 13.65 -10.47 -14.05
N LEU A 206 14.67 -9.74 -14.45
CA LEU A 206 16.07 -10.13 -14.21
C LEU A 206 16.60 -9.32 -13.03
N TYR A 207 17.22 -10.00 -12.07
CA TYR A 207 17.86 -9.43 -10.88
C TYR A 207 19.26 -9.98 -10.73
N ALA A 208 20.17 -9.21 -10.17
CA ALA A 208 21.41 -9.78 -9.66
C ALA A 208 21.07 -10.83 -8.59
N LYS A 209 21.91 -11.86 -8.47
CA LYS A 209 21.65 -12.99 -7.57
C LYS A 209 21.37 -12.54 -6.13
N GLY A 210 20.20 -12.93 -5.60
CA GLY A 210 19.71 -12.57 -4.26
C GLY A 210 19.14 -11.16 -4.12
N GLU A 211 19.08 -10.37 -5.18
CA GLU A 211 18.55 -9.00 -5.15
C GLU A 211 17.02 -8.98 -5.05
N ALA A 212 16.35 -9.94 -5.65
CA ALA A 212 14.88 -9.99 -5.65
C ALA A 212 14.30 -10.02 -4.24
N GLU A 213 14.85 -10.82 -3.33
CA GLU A 213 14.41 -10.88 -1.92
C GLU A 213 14.71 -9.57 -1.18
N GLN A 214 15.84 -8.93 -1.47
CA GLN A 214 16.20 -7.64 -0.86
C GLN A 214 15.23 -6.55 -1.31
N GLN A 215 14.94 -6.45 -2.60
CA GLN A 215 13.97 -5.50 -3.15
C GLN A 215 12.57 -5.75 -2.61
N PHE A 216 12.14 -7.00 -2.52
CA PHE A 216 10.84 -7.32 -1.96
C PHE A 216 10.74 -6.93 -0.48
N LYS A 217 11.76 -7.21 0.34
CA LYS A 217 11.81 -6.79 1.75
C LYS A 217 11.78 -5.27 1.91
N GLN A 218 12.47 -4.55 1.04
CA GLN A 218 12.58 -3.10 1.13
C GLN A 218 11.32 -2.38 0.62
N TRP A 219 10.76 -2.83 -0.49
CA TRP A 219 9.70 -2.12 -1.22
C TRP A 219 8.37 -2.87 -1.26
N GLY A 220 8.38 -4.20 -1.19
CA GLY A 220 7.20 -5.03 -1.39
C GLY A 220 6.05 -4.66 -0.46
N ALA A 221 6.30 -4.62 0.86
CA ALA A 221 5.29 -4.26 1.85
C ALA A 221 4.79 -2.81 1.67
N MET A 222 5.70 -1.87 1.38
CA MET A 222 5.36 -0.46 1.16
C MET A 222 4.51 -0.26 -0.10
N MET A 223 4.73 -1.07 -1.15
CA MET A 223 3.94 -1.08 -2.38
C MET A 223 2.69 -1.98 -2.27
N GLY A 224 2.44 -2.54 -1.09
CA GLY A 224 1.31 -3.44 -0.85
C GLY A 224 1.39 -4.76 -1.61
N LEU A 225 2.60 -5.26 -1.95
CA LEU A 225 2.80 -6.54 -2.61
C LEU A 225 2.88 -7.66 -1.57
N ALA A 226 2.17 -8.76 -1.78
CA ALA A 226 2.12 -9.87 -0.84
C ALA A 226 3.21 -10.94 -1.09
N SER A 227 3.83 -10.96 -2.27
CA SER A 227 4.85 -11.95 -2.63
C SER A 227 5.83 -11.42 -3.68
N ILE A 228 6.98 -12.11 -3.82
CA ILE A 228 7.94 -11.87 -4.91
C ILE A 228 7.24 -12.08 -6.27
N GLY A 229 6.36 -13.07 -6.40
CA GLY A 229 5.59 -13.29 -7.63
C GLY A 229 4.71 -12.10 -8.00
N GLU A 230 4.04 -11.46 -7.03
CA GLU A 230 3.32 -10.21 -7.28
C GLU A 230 4.25 -9.07 -7.72
N MET A 231 5.43 -8.96 -7.12
CA MET A 231 6.43 -7.97 -7.50
C MET A 231 6.88 -8.19 -8.96
N VAL A 232 7.19 -9.42 -9.33
CA VAL A 232 7.53 -9.79 -10.71
C VAL A 232 6.37 -9.48 -11.66
N LYS A 233 5.14 -9.83 -11.27
CA LYS A 233 3.94 -9.47 -12.06
C LYS A 233 3.76 -7.96 -12.18
N ALA A 234 4.07 -7.17 -11.16
CA ALA A 234 3.91 -5.72 -11.20
C ALA A 234 4.95 -5.04 -12.10
N TRP A 235 6.21 -5.41 -11.97
CA TRP A 235 7.36 -4.68 -12.55
C TRP A 235 7.99 -5.33 -13.77
N GLY A 236 7.78 -6.65 -13.96
CA GLY A 236 8.43 -7.41 -15.01
C GLY A 236 7.91 -7.14 -16.41
N TYR A 237 8.71 -7.60 -17.38
CA TYR A 237 8.25 -7.78 -18.75
C TYR A 237 7.00 -8.65 -18.77
N LYS A 238 5.99 -8.26 -19.56
CA LYS A 238 4.72 -8.99 -19.72
C LYS A 238 4.73 -9.81 -21.00
N GLY A 239 4.64 -11.12 -20.87
CA GLY A 239 4.46 -12.00 -22.00
C GLY A 239 2.98 -12.34 -22.27
N GLU A 240 2.66 -12.50 -23.55
CA GLU A 240 1.30 -12.81 -24.01
C GLU A 240 0.98 -14.31 -23.89
N ALA A 241 -0.29 -14.61 -23.61
CA ALA A 241 -0.79 -15.99 -23.59
C ALA A 241 -0.65 -16.65 -24.97
N GLY A 242 -0.22 -17.91 -25.01
CA GLY A 242 -0.19 -18.74 -26.21
C GLY A 242 0.76 -18.28 -27.32
N LYS A 243 1.70 -17.38 -27.02
CA LYS A 243 2.65 -16.84 -28.01
C LYS A 243 4.08 -16.97 -27.49
N ASP A 244 4.90 -17.67 -28.27
CA ASP A 244 6.33 -17.73 -28.03
C ASP A 244 6.94 -16.33 -28.23
N THR A 245 7.69 -15.86 -27.25
CA THR A 245 8.25 -14.50 -27.29
C THR A 245 9.66 -14.49 -26.74
N THR A 246 10.58 -13.88 -27.49
CA THR A 246 11.94 -13.65 -27.01
C THR A 246 12.05 -12.25 -26.42
N PHE A 247 12.56 -12.16 -25.20
CA PHE A 247 12.86 -10.90 -24.56
C PHE A 247 14.36 -10.80 -24.24
N THR A 248 14.92 -9.61 -24.40
CA THR A 248 16.34 -9.33 -24.16
C THR A 248 16.50 -8.23 -23.12
N TRP A 249 17.09 -8.56 -21.98
CA TRP A 249 17.61 -7.58 -21.01
C TRP A 249 18.93 -7.02 -21.54
N LYS A 250 19.11 -5.71 -21.40
CA LYS A 250 20.30 -4.97 -21.90
C LYS A 250 20.92 -4.18 -20.76
N ASP A 251 22.14 -3.70 -21.01
CA ASP A 251 22.91 -2.88 -20.08
C ASP A 251 23.29 -3.61 -18.78
N GLU A 252 23.42 -4.95 -18.89
CA GLU A 252 23.80 -5.81 -17.76
C GLU A 252 25.29 -5.72 -17.47
N THR A 253 25.71 -6.16 -16.28
CA THR A 253 27.11 -6.20 -15.88
C THR A 253 27.77 -7.49 -16.38
N PRO A 254 28.95 -7.42 -17.03
CA PRO A 254 29.66 -8.61 -17.48
C PRO A 254 30.12 -9.55 -16.34
N ASN A 255 30.22 -10.85 -16.65
CA ASN A 255 30.67 -11.89 -15.72
C ASN A 255 29.93 -11.86 -14.35
N THR A 256 28.62 -11.59 -14.38
CA THR A 256 27.81 -11.44 -13.18
C THR A 256 26.71 -12.50 -13.17
N GLU A 257 26.47 -13.10 -11.98
CA GLU A 257 25.38 -14.05 -11.77
C GLU A 257 24.06 -13.29 -11.63
N TYR A 258 23.08 -13.68 -12.43
CA TYR A 258 21.72 -13.16 -12.41
C TYR A 258 20.71 -14.28 -12.22
N GLU A 259 19.53 -13.90 -11.79
CA GLU A 259 18.35 -14.74 -11.60
C GLU A 259 17.17 -14.10 -12.32
N ILE A 260 16.58 -14.84 -13.28
CA ILE A 260 15.37 -14.40 -13.96
C ILE A 260 14.18 -15.03 -13.25
N TYR A 261 13.41 -14.24 -12.53
CA TYR A 261 12.18 -14.65 -11.88
C TYR A 261 11.04 -14.59 -12.88
N VAL A 262 10.33 -15.70 -13.05
CA VAL A 262 9.19 -15.81 -13.97
C VAL A 262 7.94 -16.16 -13.18
N GLN A 263 6.90 -15.34 -13.29
CA GLN A 263 5.62 -15.53 -12.62
C GLN A 263 4.52 -15.77 -13.65
N PRO A 264 4.10 -17.03 -13.86
CA PRO A 264 2.91 -17.34 -14.65
C PRO A 264 1.61 -17.12 -13.88
N TRP A 265 0.51 -17.00 -14.61
CA TRP A 265 -0.85 -17.06 -14.07
C TRP A 265 -1.79 -17.74 -15.05
N ASP A 266 -2.89 -18.30 -14.52
CA ASP A 266 -3.93 -18.94 -15.31
C ASP A 266 -4.82 -17.93 -16.04
N LYS A 267 -5.83 -18.43 -16.78
CA LYS A 267 -6.79 -17.59 -17.52
C LYS A 267 -7.68 -16.72 -16.63
N ASN A 268 -7.81 -17.06 -15.34
CA ASN A 268 -8.55 -16.28 -14.36
C ASN A 268 -7.66 -15.21 -13.67
N GLY A 269 -6.35 -15.20 -13.97
CA GLY A 269 -5.38 -14.30 -13.35
C GLY A 269 -4.81 -14.80 -12.04
N THR A 270 -5.15 -16.06 -11.62
CA THR A 270 -4.62 -16.70 -10.42
C THR A 270 -3.14 -17.02 -10.63
N LEU A 271 -2.28 -16.55 -9.73
CA LEU A 271 -0.84 -16.79 -9.80
C LEU A 271 -0.55 -18.28 -9.52
N THR A 272 0.35 -18.84 -10.31
CA THR A 272 1.00 -20.13 -10.00
C THR A 272 2.25 -19.89 -9.15
N ASP A 273 2.99 -20.92 -8.82
CA ASP A 273 4.33 -20.75 -8.27
C ASP A 273 5.22 -20.07 -9.32
N TYR A 274 6.03 -19.10 -8.87
CA TYR A 274 7.08 -18.57 -9.73
C TYR A 274 8.26 -19.53 -9.81
N PHE A 275 9.04 -19.43 -10.87
CA PHE A 275 10.29 -20.16 -10.98
C PHE A 275 11.44 -19.21 -11.34
N VAL A 276 12.69 -19.70 -11.14
CA VAL A 276 13.89 -18.90 -11.30
C VAL A 276 14.80 -19.55 -12.33
N ILE A 277 15.30 -18.78 -13.28
CA ILE A 277 16.26 -19.19 -14.29
C ILE A 277 17.61 -18.55 -13.92
N PRO A 278 18.60 -19.33 -13.45
CA PRO A 278 19.93 -18.79 -13.21
C PRO A 278 20.67 -18.58 -14.53
N VAL A 279 21.36 -17.45 -14.65
CA VAL A 279 22.15 -17.11 -15.82
C VAL A 279 23.39 -16.31 -15.41
N THR A 280 24.52 -16.50 -16.08
CA THR A 280 25.70 -15.68 -15.85
C THR A 280 26.10 -15.02 -17.16
N THR A 281 26.20 -13.69 -17.16
CA THR A 281 26.64 -12.93 -18.35
C THR A 281 28.07 -13.30 -18.77
N ALA A 282 28.35 -13.21 -20.06
CA ALA A 282 29.66 -13.51 -20.59
C ALA A 282 30.73 -12.53 -20.07
N LYS A 283 31.99 -12.97 -20.08
CA LYS A 283 33.12 -12.08 -19.80
C LYS A 283 33.39 -11.17 -20.98
N ILE A 284 33.82 -9.93 -20.72
CA ILE A 284 34.42 -9.09 -21.77
C ILE A 284 35.70 -9.75 -22.22
N GLY A 285 35.90 -9.94 -23.54
CA GLY A 285 37.09 -10.59 -24.10
C GLY A 285 36.99 -12.12 -24.17
N GLY A 286 35.75 -12.71 -24.14
CA GLY A 286 35.53 -14.13 -24.43
C GLY A 286 36.11 -14.56 -25.79
N GLU A 287 36.27 -15.88 -26.01
CA GLU A 287 36.80 -16.46 -27.26
C GLU A 287 36.11 -15.85 -28.50
N GLY A 288 36.86 -15.09 -29.29
CA GLY A 288 36.39 -14.43 -30.52
C GLY A 288 36.49 -12.90 -30.52
N VAL A 289 36.77 -12.25 -29.39
CA VAL A 289 37.04 -10.80 -29.38
C VAL A 289 38.55 -10.64 -29.74
N ALA A 290 38.80 -10.15 -30.95
CA ALA A 290 40.16 -9.79 -31.36
C ALA A 290 40.71 -8.72 -30.40
N GLU A 291 41.82 -8.97 -29.74
CA GLU A 291 42.57 -7.94 -29.03
C GLU A 291 42.95 -6.85 -30.04
N SER A 292 42.26 -5.73 -30.06
CA SER A 292 42.71 -4.56 -30.81
C SER A 292 43.77 -3.85 -29.98
N THR A 293 45.02 -4.12 -30.30
CA THR A 293 46.15 -3.34 -29.80
C THR A 293 46.10 -1.97 -30.49
N ILE A 294 45.65 -0.95 -29.78
CA ILE A 294 45.77 0.44 -30.24
C ILE A 294 47.23 0.86 -29.95
N ALA A 295 48.09 0.77 -30.93
CA ALA A 295 49.38 1.39 -30.84
C ALA A 295 49.21 2.90 -31.02
N PHE A 296 49.44 3.68 -29.98
CA PHE A 296 49.59 5.12 -30.10
C PHE A 296 50.92 5.36 -30.80
N GLY A 297 50.85 5.59 -32.14
CA GLY A 297 51.99 6.07 -32.90
C GLY A 297 52.39 7.45 -32.38
N ASP A 298 53.70 7.72 -32.38
CA ASP A 298 54.27 8.99 -32.00
C ASP A 298 53.60 10.15 -32.76
N PHE A 299 52.87 10.99 -32.07
CA PHE A 299 52.48 12.29 -32.57
C PHE A 299 53.73 13.17 -32.65
N LYS A 300 54.29 13.38 -33.86
CA LYS A 300 55.25 14.43 -34.15
C LYS A 300 54.56 15.73 -34.45
#